data_8a9eac2d9fd020227ed5095d88c7873d
#
_entry.id   8a9eac2d9fd020227ed5095d88c7873d
#
_cell.length_a   1.000
_cell.length_b   1.000
_cell.length_c   1.000
_cell.angle_alpha   90.00
_cell.angle_beta   90.00
_cell.angle_gamma   90.00
#
_symmetry.space_group_name_H-M   'P 1'
#
loop_
_entity.id
_entity.type
_entity.pdbx_description
1 polymer ?
#
loop_
_entity_poly.entity_id
_entity_poly.type
_entity_poly.pdbx_seq_one_letter_code
_entity_poly.pdbx_strand_id
1 'polypeptide(L)'
;EPLFNLTLIQFLKNDYDIDLSRFKDELPSDDYGVDVAGIWQIVRDAISEQPGMELREETLVSSFSFAKYLMWTDLRDRLSDLKENPFVAHLIDKPREAYSQAESFLEPSELDEKLDPSKMYAPLNCDSSQLVAVDAGAKPQDFVLEGPPGTGKSETIANIIANNLDHGRKVLFVAEK
;
A
#
# COMPACT_ATOMS: atom_id res chain seq x y z
N GLU A 1 24.34 7.68 13.25
CA GLU A 1 25.01 8.03 11.99
C GLU A 1 24.15 9.04 11.24
N PRO A 2 24.70 10.16 10.78
CA PRO A 2 23.92 11.17 10.05
C PRO A 2 23.47 10.62 8.69
N LEU A 3 22.23 10.95 8.32
CA LEU A 3 21.63 10.54 7.05
C LEU A 3 21.07 11.76 6.33
N PHE A 4 21.19 11.79 5.01
CA PHE A 4 20.49 12.77 4.21
C PHE A 4 19.01 12.41 4.08
N ASN A 5 18.13 13.40 4.07
CA ASN A 5 16.69 13.16 3.96
C ASN A 5 16.33 12.66 2.55
N LEU A 6 16.08 11.34 2.44
CA LEU A 6 15.75 10.70 1.17
C LEU A 6 14.42 11.17 0.57
N THR A 7 13.47 11.60 1.41
CA THR A 7 12.22 12.20 0.94
C THR A 7 12.50 13.54 0.25
N LEU A 8 13.42 14.34 0.79
CA LEU A 8 13.85 15.59 0.19
C LEU A 8 14.55 15.37 -1.17
N ILE A 9 15.43 14.36 -1.26
CA ILE A 9 16.06 14.00 -2.54
C ILE A 9 15.01 13.68 -3.59
N GLN A 10 14.02 12.86 -3.23
CA GLN A 10 12.98 12.45 -4.17
C GLN A 10 12.06 13.60 -4.57
N PHE A 11 11.71 14.46 -3.63
CA PHE A 11 10.92 15.67 -3.86
C PHE A 11 11.63 16.63 -4.82
N LEU A 12 12.91 16.95 -4.55
CA LEU A 12 13.71 17.83 -5.40
C LEU A 12 13.88 17.27 -6.81
N LYS A 13 14.04 15.96 -6.94
CA LYS A 13 14.18 15.32 -8.24
C LYS A 13 12.88 15.32 -9.04
N ASN A 14 11.75 15.00 -8.41
CA ASN A 14 10.47 14.85 -9.12
C ASN A 14 9.85 16.20 -9.51
N ASP A 15 9.91 17.17 -8.59
CA ASP A 15 9.18 18.43 -8.76
C ASP A 15 10.04 19.56 -9.35
N TYR A 16 11.37 19.45 -9.25
CA TYR A 16 12.30 20.52 -9.65
C TYR A 16 13.44 20.05 -10.55
N ASP A 17 13.50 18.75 -10.88
CA ASP A 17 14.59 18.12 -11.67
C ASP A 17 16.00 18.31 -11.06
N ILE A 18 16.08 18.48 -9.75
CA ILE A 18 17.32 18.62 -9.00
C ILE A 18 17.78 17.26 -8.52
N ASP A 19 18.87 16.73 -9.05
CA ASP A 19 19.39 15.40 -8.68
C ASP A 19 20.46 15.48 -7.59
N LEU A 20 20.09 15.09 -6.39
CA LEU A 20 20.95 14.88 -5.22
C LEU A 20 21.12 13.39 -4.87
N SER A 21 20.89 12.48 -5.84
CA SER A 21 20.91 11.02 -5.60
C SER A 21 22.24 10.50 -5.07
N ARG A 22 23.33 11.23 -5.29
CA ARG A 22 24.67 10.91 -4.73
C ARG A 22 24.73 10.83 -3.20
N PHE A 23 23.78 11.49 -2.51
CA PHE A 23 23.71 11.46 -1.05
C PHE A 23 22.88 10.29 -0.49
N LYS A 24 22.42 9.36 -1.35
CA LYS A 24 21.64 8.19 -0.91
C LYS A 24 22.50 7.14 -0.24
N ASP A 25 23.67 6.90 -0.82
CA ASP A 25 24.51 5.77 -0.45
C ASP A 25 25.72 6.22 0.40
N GLU A 26 26.28 7.37 0.12
CA GLU A 26 27.45 7.87 0.82
C GLU A 26 27.38 9.39 0.96
N LEU A 27 27.69 9.88 2.17
CA LEU A 27 27.83 11.31 2.43
C LEU A 27 29.30 11.71 2.37
N PRO A 28 29.62 12.91 1.82
CA PRO A 28 30.97 13.47 1.90
C PRO A 28 31.47 13.48 3.35
N SER A 29 32.70 13.09 3.55
CA SER A 29 33.32 13.03 4.89
C SER A 29 34.70 13.66 4.86
N ASP A 30 35.10 14.22 6.00
CA ASP A 30 36.42 14.76 6.27
C ASP A 30 37.07 14.07 7.46
N ASP A 31 38.19 14.58 7.96
CA ASP A 31 38.93 14.01 9.10
C ASP A 31 38.12 14.00 10.40
N TYR A 32 37.01 14.73 10.48
CA TYR A 32 36.14 14.87 11.66
C TYR A 32 34.79 14.13 11.53
N GLY A 33 34.50 13.58 10.36
CA GLY A 33 33.25 12.85 10.07
C GLY A 33 32.56 13.36 8.82
N VAL A 34 31.20 13.46 8.86
CA VAL A 34 30.43 13.95 7.70
C VAL A 34 30.70 15.44 7.46
N ASP A 35 31.18 15.78 6.25
CA ASP A 35 31.39 17.16 5.81
C ASP A 35 30.06 17.89 5.53
N VAL A 36 29.45 18.39 6.59
CA VAL A 36 28.17 19.12 6.52
C VAL A 36 28.31 20.40 5.69
N ALA A 37 29.44 21.11 5.80
CA ALA A 37 29.67 22.33 5.06
C ALA A 37 29.75 22.09 3.54
N GLY A 38 30.46 21.04 3.14
CA GLY A 38 30.52 20.61 1.75
C GLY A 38 29.12 20.18 1.22
N ILE A 39 28.35 19.47 2.03
CA ILE A 39 26.97 19.12 1.66
C ILE A 39 26.12 20.38 1.45
N TRP A 40 26.17 21.35 2.35
CA TRP A 40 25.43 22.58 2.23
C TRP A 40 25.80 23.37 0.97
N GLN A 41 27.10 23.42 0.64
CA GLN A 41 27.55 24.09 -0.60
C GLN A 41 26.97 23.39 -1.85
N ILE A 42 27.02 22.06 -1.89
CA ILE A 42 26.49 21.27 -2.99
C ILE A 42 24.97 21.50 -3.17
N VAL A 43 24.22 21.51 -2.07
CA VAL A 43 22.77 21.75 -2.11
C VAL A 43 22.48 23.18 -2.53
N ARG A 44 23.23 24.18 -2.02
CA ARG A 44 23.08 25.58 -2.38
C ARG A 44 23.31 25.80 -3.87
N ASP A 45 24.34 25.18 -4.42
CA ASP A 45 24.65 25.27 -5.85
C ASP A 45 23.53 24.62 -6.68
N ALA A 46 23.01 23.49 -6.25
CA ALA A 46 21.95 22.76 -6.94
C ALA A 46 20.61 23.52 -6.98
N ILE A 47 20.27 24.29 -5.93
CA ILE A 47 19.04 25.07 -5.86
C ILE A 47 19.20 26.52 -6.33
N SER A 48 20.39 26.95 -6.72
CA SER A 48 20.72 28.36 -7.00
C SER A 48 19.87 29.00 -8.10
N GLU A 49 19.44 28.21 -9.08
CA GLU A 49 18.61 28.64 -10.20
C GLU A 49 17.10 28.56 -9.92
N GLN A 50 16.69 28.05 -8.76
CA GLN A 50 15.28 27.84 -8.42
C GLN A 50 14.73 29.05 -7.64
N PRO A 51 13.77 29.81 -8.21
CA PRO A 51 13.19 30.95 -7.52
C PRO A 51 12.48 30.57 -6.22
N GLY A 52 12.79 31.27 -5.13
CA GLY A 52 12.12 31.07 -3.85
C GLY A 52 12.69 29.92 -2.99
N MET A 53 13.74 29.23 -3.45
CA MET A 53 14.47 28.26 -2.64
C MET A 53 15.65 28.93 -1.93
N GLU A 54 15.79 28.63 -0.64
CA GLU A 54 16.87 29.11 0.22
C GLU A 54 17.36 27.98 1.11
N LEU A 55 18.67 27.78 1.20
CA LEU A 55 19.30 26.93 2.20
C LEU A 55 19.74 27.77 3.39
N ARG A 56 19.22 27.46 4.57
CA ARG A 56 19.64 28.06 5.85
C ARG A 56 20.50 27.08 6.63
N GLU A 57 21.64 27.57 7.11
CA GLU A 57 22.57 26.80 7.93
C GLU A 57 22.11 26.81 9.39
N GLU A 58 21.00 26.10 9.66
CA GLU A 58 20.37 26.05 10.98
C GLU A 58 20.32 24.62 11.49
N THR A 59 20.48 24.44 12.78
CA THR A 59 20.25 23.16 13.46
C THR A 59 18.98 23.26 14.30
N LEU A 60 18.04 22.37 14.02
CA LEU A 60 16.76 22.30 14.70
C LEU A 60 16.62 20.98 15.47
N VAL A 61 16.11 21.05 16.69
CA VAL A 61 15.70 19.87 17.45
C VAL A 61 14.18 19.87 17.53
N SER A 62 13.56 18.85 16.95
CA SER A 62 12.10 18.74 16.89
C SER A 62 11.68 17.28 16.88
N SER A 63 10.38 17.05 17.09
CA SER A 63 9.76 15.76 16.89
C SER A 63 9.28 15.64 15.45
N PHE A 64 9.82 14.68 14.70
CA PHE A 64 9.47 14.41 13.32
C PHE A 64 8.74 13.07 13.19
N SER A 65 7.73 13.01 12.33
CA SER A 65 7.08 11.75 11.98
C SER A 65 7.66 11.23 10.66
N PHE A 66 8.31 10.08 10.73
CA PHE A 66 8.88 9.40 9.56
C PHE A 66 7.97 8.27 9.03
N ALA A 67 6.72 8.18 9.47
CA ALA A 67 5.82 7.09 9.10
C ALA A 67 5.68 6.95 7.57
N LYS A 68 5.48 8.04 6.85
CA LYS A 68 5.37 8.02 5.38
C LYS A 68 6.67 7.59 4.69
N TYR A 69 7.80 7.98 5.24
CA TYR A 69 9.10 7.58 4.73
C TYR A 69 9.35 6.08 4.92
N LEU A 70 9.05 5.55 6.10
CA LEU A 70 9.18 4.12 6.37
C LEU A 70 8.29 3.29 5.46
N MET A 71 7.04 3.72 5.23
CA MET A 71 6.13 3.08 4.28
C MET A 71 6.69 3.09 2.85
N TRP A 72 7.22 4.22 2.39
CA TRP A 72 7.81 4.34 1.06
C TRP A 72 9.04 3.45 0.90
N THR A 73 9.92 3.42 1.91
CA THR A 73 11.12 2.56 1.90
C THR A 73 10.73 1.09 1.85
N ASP A 74 9.77 0.65 2.68
CA ASP A 74 9.29 -0.72 2.69
C ASP A 74 8.69 -1.14 1.33
N LEU A 75 7.86 -0.29 0.74
CA LEU A 75 7.29 -0.54 -0.58
C LEU A 75 8.36 -0.62 -1.68
N ARG A 76 9.34 0.28 -1.66
CA ARG A 76 10.45 0.28 -2.63
C ARG A 76 11.30 -0.99 -2.52
N ASP A 77 11.68 -1.34 -1.30
CA ASP A 77 12.61 -2.45 -1.05
C ASP A 77 11.95 -3.81 -1.28
N ARG A 78 10.62 -3.88 -1.16
CA ARG A 78 9.82 -5.10 -1.41
C ARG A 78 9.05 -5.10 -2.73
N LEU A 79 9.38 -4.20 -3.64
CA LEU A 79 8.66 -4.08 -4.91
C LEU A 79 8.65 -5.39 -5.72
N SER A 80 9.76 -6.13 -5.72
CA SER A 80 9.87 -7.43 -6.37
C SER A 80 8.92 -8.47 -5.76
N ASP A 81 8.92 -8.55 -4.43
CA ASP A 81 8.07 -9.49 -3.68
C ASP A 81 6.58 -9.15 -3.87
N LEU A 82 6.25 -7.85 -3.87
CA LEU A 82 4.89 -7.37 -4.12
C LEU A 82 4.39 -7.74 -5.51
N LYS A 83 5.26 -7.73 -6.52
CA LYS A 83 4.93 -8.13 -7.90
C LYS A 83 4.75 -9.64 -8.09
N GLU A 84 5.08 -10.48 -7.11
CA GLU A 84 4.74 -11.90 -7.14
C GLU A 84 3.21 -12.13 -7.07
N ASN A 85 2.48 -11.18 -6.48
CA ASN A 85 1.02 -11.21 -6.52
C ASN A 85 0.52 -10.64 -7.86
N PRO A 86 -0.25 -11.41 -8.67
CA PRO A 86 -0.70 -10.98 -10.00
C PRO A 86 -1.54 -9.69 -9.99
N PHE A 87 -2.39 -9.50 -8.98
CA PHE A 87 -3.20 -8.30 -8.84
C PHE A 87 -2.34 -7.08 -8.54
N VAL A 88 -1.38 -7.20 -7.62
CA VAL A 88 -0.45 -6.11 -7.28
C VAL A 88 0.45 -5.78 -8.48
N ALA A 89 0.95 -6.80 -9.19
CA ALA A 89 1.71 -6.59 -10.42
C ALA A 89 0.90 -5.83 -11.47
N HIS A 90 -0.39 -6.19 -11.65
CA HIS A 90 -1.27 -5.47 -12.56
C HIS A 90 -1.46 -3.99 -12.15
N LEU A 91 -1.69 -3.71 -10.88
CA LEU A 91 -1.83 -2.34 -10.38
C LEU A 91 -0.58 -1.49 -10.60
N ILE A 92 0.60 -2.09 -10.52
CA ILE A 92 1.88 -1.40 -10.72
C ILE A 92 2.16 -1.19 -12.21
N ASP A 93 2.04 -2.26 -13.00
CA ASP A 93 2.51 -2.26 -14.39
C ASP A 93 1.44 -1.78 -15.38
N LYS A 94 0.15 -1.95 -15.04
CA LYS A 94 -1.00 -1.67 -15.92
C LYS A 94 -2.17 -0.95 -15.20
N PRO A 95 -1.92 0.14 -14.45
CA PRO A 95 -2.91 0.76 -13.57
C PRO A 95 -4.16 1.33 -14.29
N ARG A 96 -4.12 1.43 -15.62
CA ARG A 96 -5.22 1.97 -16.43
C ARG A 96 -5.97 0.90 -17.22
N GLU A 97 -5.49 -0.34 -17.18
CA GLU A 97 -6.16 -1.46 -17.83
C GLU A 97 -7.11 -2.14 -16.83
N ALA A 98 -8.20 -2.71 -17.32
CA ALA A 98 -9.08 -3.51 -16.47
C ALA A 98 -8.35 -4.80 -16.05
N TYR A 99 -8.41 -5.11 -14.75
CA TYR A 99 -7.93 -6.39 -14.25
C TYR A 99 -8.93 -7.47 -14.63
N SER A 100 -8.48 -8.47 -15.37
CA SER A 100 -9.30 -9.60 -15.77
C SER A 100 -8.82 -10.86 -15.05
N GLN A 101 -9.68 -11.38 -14.21
CA GLN A 101 -9.52 -12.67 -13.55
C GLN A 101 -10.72 -13.56 -13.91
N ALA A 102 -10.53 -14.86 -13.97
CA ALA A 102 -11.64 -15.79 -14.10
C ALA A 102 -12.40 -15.83 -12.78
N GLU A 103 -13.44 -15.03 -12.68
CA GLU A 103 -14.32 -15.01 -11.51
C GLU A 103 -15.34 -16.13 -11.60
N SER A 104 -15.58 -16.79 -10.48
CA SER A 104 -16.57 -17.87 -10.36
C SER A 104 -17.57 -17.52 -9.27
N PHE A 105 -18.58 -16.72 -9.65
CA PHE A 105 -19.73 -16.46 -8.78
C PHE A 105 -20.84 -17.47 -9.08
N LEU A 106 -21.53 -17.89 -8.03
CA LEU A 106 -22.79 -18.63 -8.17
C LEU A 106 -23.93 -17.63 -8.43
N GLU A 107 -24.86 -18.02 -9.27
CA GLU A 107 -26.13 -17.29 -9.32
C GLU A 107 -26.95 -17.57 -8.05
N PRO A 108 -27.69 -16.60 -7.49
CA PRO A 108 -28.52 -16.82 -6.31
C PRO A 108 -29.49 -17.99 -6.43
N SER A 109 -29.94 -18.30 -7.64
CA SER A 109 -30.83 -19.42 -7.97
C SER A 109 -30.12 -20.80 -7.91
N GLU A 110 -28.80 -20.81 -7.97
CA GLU A 110 -28.00 -22.04 -7.97
C GLU A 110 -27.51 -22.45 -6.56
N LEU A 111 -27.74 -21.60 -5.56
CA LEU A 111 -27.23 -21.81 -4.20
C LEU A 111 -27.73 -23.12 -3.60
N ASP A 112 -29.02 -23.43 -3.75
CA ASP A 112 -29.60 -24.62 -3.18
C ASP A 112 -29.05 -25.95 -3.77
N GLU A 113 -28.57 -25.88 -5.03
CA GLU A 113 -28.00 -27.03 -5.73
C GLU A 113 -26.47 -27.18 -5.56
N LYS A 114 -25.79 -26.05 -5.52
CA LYS A 114 -24.32 -26.02 -5.58
C LYS A 114 -23.62 -25.73 -4.25
N LEU A 115 -24.33 -25.13 -3.31
CA LEU A 115 -23.75 -24.78 -2.01
C LEU A 115 -24.06 -25.89 -1.01
N ASP A 116 -23.02 -26.43 -0.40
CA ASP A 116 -23.16 -27.38 0.68
C ASP A 116 -23.28 -26.64 2.03
N PRO A 117 -24.46 -26.61 2.65
CA PRO A 117 -24.66 -25.92 3.92
C PRO A 117 -23.73 -26.37 5.04
N SER A 118 -23.26 -27.64 4.99
CA SER A 118 -22.33 -28.19 6.00
C SER A 118 -20.92 -27.60 5.90
N LYS A 119 -20.60 -26.95 4.80
CA LYS A 119 -19.30 -26.32 4.52
C LYS A 119 -19.35 -24.81 4.57
N MET A 120 -20.47 -24.23 4.97
CA MET A 120 -20.63 -22.79 5.06
C MET A 120 -20.90 -22.40 6.51
N TYR A 121 -20.10 -21.46 7.02
CA TYR A 121 -20.28 -20.89 8.34
C TYR A 121 -20.59 -19.39 8.23
N ALA A 122 -21.88 -19.04 8.30
CA ALA A 122 -22.37 -17.68 8.28
C ALA A 122 -23.17 -17.40 9.57
N PRO A 123 -22.54 -16.92 10.64
CA PRO A 123 -23.18 -16.74 11.94
C PRO A 123 -24.20 -15.59 11.99
N LEU A 124 -24.13 -14.65 11.04
CA LEU A 124 -25.09 -13.57 10.92
C LEU A 124 -26.10 -13.87 9.82
N ASN A 125 -27.32 -13.35 9.98
CA ASN A 125 -28.35 -13.49 8.95
C ASN A 125 -27.86 -12.88 7.63
N CYS A 126 -28.11 -13.58 6.54
CA CYS A 126 -27.73 -13.16 5.21
C CYS A 126 -28.80 -13.60 4.18
N ASP A 127 -28.94 -12.79 3.16
CA ASP A 127 -29.72 -13.13 1.98
C ASP A 127 -28.92 -13.94 0.95
N SER A 128 -29.58 -14.36 -0.13
CA SER A 128 -28.95 -15.16 -1.17
C SER A 128 -27.77 -14.45 -1.84
N SER A 129 -27.87 -13.13 -2.07
CA SER A 129 -26.79 -12.33 -2.68
C SER A 129 -25.58 -12.23 -1.76
N GLN A 130 -25.82 -12.09 -0.46
CA GLN A 130 -24.77 -12.08 0.56
C GLN A 130 -24.10 -13.44 0.69
N LEU A 131 -24.87 -14.57 0.61
CA LEU A 131 -24.32 -15.92 0.61
C LEU A 131 -23.41 -16.17 -0.60
N VAL A 132 -23.75 -15.67 -1.78
CA VAL A 132 -22.87 -15.71 -2.96
C VAL A 132 -21.53 -15.03 -2.66
N ALA A 133 -21.55 -13.88 -2.00
CA ALA A 133 -20.32 -13.17 -1.63
C ALA A 133 -19.51 -13.94 -0.57
N VAL A 134 -20.16 -14.62 0.39
CA VAL A 134 -19.48 -15.47 1.38
C VAL A 134 -18.82 -16.65 0.71
N ASP A 135 -19.50 -17.34 -0.23
CA ASP A 135 -18.93 -18.42 -1.04
C ASP A 135 -17.73 -17.93 -1.88
N ALA A 136 -17.90 -16.80 -2.56
CA ALA A 136 -16.83 -16.18 -3.35
C ALA A 136 -15.60 -15.86 -2.50
N GLY A 137 -15.80 -15.33 -1.29
CA GLY A 137 -14.73 -15.02 -0.33
C GLY A 137 -13.99 -16.24 0.22
N ALA A 138 -14.51 -17.44 0.01
CA ALA A 138 -13.85 -18.71 0.35
C ALA A 138 -13.00 -19.26 -0.82
N LYS A 139 -13.04 -18.66 -2.01
CA LYS A 139 -12.30 -19.08 -3.19
C LYS A 139 -11.02 -18.25 -3.38
N PRO A 140 -10.00 -18.74 -4.07
CA PRO A 140 -8.78 -17.99 -4.36
C PRO A 140 -9.03 -17.03 -5.52
N GLN A 141 -9.80 -15.98 -5.28
CA GLN A 141 -10.13 -14.95 -6.26
C GLN A 141 -10.19 -13.56 -5.61
N ASP A 142 -9.96 -12.53 -6.41
CA ASP A 142 -10.12 -11.14 -6.00
C ASP A 142 -11.47 -10.63 -6.53
N PHE A 143 -12.23 -9.91 -5.69
CA PHE A 143 -13.51 -9.33 -6.12
C PHE A 143 -13.85 -8.06 -5.34
N VAL A 144 -14.75 -7.27 -5.90
CA VAL A 144 -15.29 -6.06 -5.28
C VAL A 144 -16.69 -6.34 -4.79
N LEU A 145 -16.95 -6.06 -3.50
CA LEU A 145 -18.27 -6.13 -2.91
C LEU A 145 -18.88 -4.72 -2.86
N GLU A 146 -19.78 -4.43 -3.76
CA GLU A 146 -20.52 -3.18 -3.80
C GLU A 146 -21.89 -3.31 -3.15
N GLY A 147 -22.33 -2.26 -2.47
CA GLY A 147 -23.67 -2.19 -1.90
C GLY A 147 -23.93 -0.82 -1.30
N PRO A 148 -25.14 -0.26 -1.50
CA PRO A 148 -25.55 0.96 -0.84
C PRO A 148 -25.50 0.89 0.69
N PRO A 149 -25.54 2.00 1.42
CA PRO A 149 -25.71 1.99 2.86
C PRO A 149 -26.98 1.21 3.28
N GLY A 150 -26.86 0.36 4.30
CA GLY A 150 -27.99 -0.43 4.82
C GLY A 150 -28.23 -1.78 4.13
N THR A 151 -27.40 -2.19 3.16
CA THR A 151 -27.52 -3.49 2.47
C THR A 151 -26.80 -4.65 3.18
N GLY A 152 -26.39 -4.49 4.43
CA GLY A 152 -25.74 -5.56 5.18
C GLY A 152 -24.29 -5.83 4.78
N LYS A 153 -23.56 -4.88 4.17
CA LYS A 153 -22.14 -5.08 3.82
C LYS A 153 -21.27 -5.53 4.99
N SER A 154 -21.44 -4.89 6.16
CA SER A 154 -20.69 -5.23 7.36
C SER A 154 -20.97 -6.65 7.85
N GLU A 155 -22.22 -7.08 7.76
CA GLU A 155 -22.63 -8.45 8.10
C GLU A 155 -22.07 -9.46 7.10
N THR A 156 -22.12 -9.12 5.81
CA THR A 156 -21.50 -9.95 4.76
C THR A 156 -19.98 -10.10 4.98
N ILE A 157 -19.27 -9.01 5.28
CA ILE A 157 -17.84 -9.05 5.58
C ILE A 157 -17.57 -9.91 6.83
N ALA A 158 -18.37 -9.75 7.88
CA ALA A 158 -18.25 -10.56 9.09
C ALA A 158 -18.47 -12.06 8.81
N ASN A 159 -19.44 -12.40 7.98
CA ASN A 159 -19.68 -13.78 7.55
C ASN A 159 -18.54 -14.33 6.69
N ILE A 160 -17.97 -13.53 5.76
CA ILE A 160 -16.77 -13.91 4.98
C ILE A 160 -15.60 -14.24 5.93
N ILE A 161 -15.35 -13.37 6.92
CA ILE A 161 -14.29 -13.58 7.91
C ILE A 161 -14.56 -14.87 8.69
N ALA A 162 -15.76 -15.04 9.23
CA ALA A 162 -16.14 -16.19 10.03
C ALA A 162 -16.03 -17.50 9.24
N ASN A 163 -16.50 -17.53 8.00
CA ASN A 163 -16.39 -18.67 7.12
C ASN A 163 -14.94 -19.07 6.82
N ASN A 164 -14.07 -18.09 6.57
CA ASN A 164 -12.66 -18.38 6.35
C ASN A 164 -11.94 -18.87 7.61
N LEU A 165 -12.27 -18.34 8.78
CA LEU A 165 -11.74 -18.81 10.06
C LEU A 165 -12.18 -20.25 10.39
N ASP A 166 -13.45 -20.60 10.12
CA ASP A 166 -13.98 -21.95 10.28
C ASP A 166 -13.22 -22.98 9.41
N HIS A 167 -12.81 -22.54 8.21
CA HIS A 167 -11.95 -23.34 7.32
C HIS A 167 -10.46 -23.32 7.69
N GLY A 168 -10.09 -22.81 8.86
CA GLY A 168 -8.70 -22.77 9.35
C GLY A 168 -7.79 -21.77 8.63
N ARG A 169 -8.35 -20.80 7.91
CA ARG A 169 -7.58 -19.78 7.17
C ARG A 169 -7.22 -18.60 8.07
N LYS A 170 -6.13 -17.94 7.74
CA LYS A 170 -5.75 -16.65 8.35
C LYS A 170 -6.41 -15.51 7.57
N VAL A 171 -7.05 -14.61 8.27
CA VAL A 171 -7.74 -13.45 7.67
C VAL A 171 -7.10 -12.17 8.15
N LEU A 172 -6.75 -11.27 7.21
CA LEU A 172 -6.34 -9.91 7.50
C LEU A 172 -7.50 -8.97 7.10
N PHE A 173 -8.04 -8.26 8.07
CA PHE A 173 -9.06 -7.22 7.84
C PHE A 173 -8.40 -5.85 7.98
N VAL A 174 -8.52 -5.02 6.96
CA VAL A 174 -8.00 -3.64 6.94
C VAL A 174 -9.16 -2.68 6.70
N ALA A 175 -9.28 -1.67 7.57
CA ALA A 175 -10.29 -0.63 7.45
C ALA A 175 -9.69 0.73 7.74
N GLU A 176 -10.21 1.77 7.09
CA GLU A 176 -9.96 3.15 7.46
C GLU A 176 -10.91 3.56 8.60
N LYS A 177 -10.39 4.37 9.55
CA LYS A 177 -11.16 4.90 10.66
C LYS A 177 -11.91 6.14 10.26
#